data_3a01ab2661f72f4d2031c277f6d411cf
#
_entry.id   3a01ab2661f72f4d2031c277f6d411cf
#
_cell.length_a   1.000
_cell.length_b   1.000
_cell.length_c   1.000
_cell.angle_alpha   90.00
_cell.angle_beta   90.00
_cell.angle_gamma   90.00
#
_symmetry.space_group_name_H-M   'P 1'
#
loop_
_entity.id
_entity.type
_entity.pdbx_description
1 polymer ?
#
loop_
_entity_poly.entity_id
_entity_poly.type
_entity_poly.pdbx_seq_one_letter_code
_entity_poly.pdbx_strand_id
1 'polypeptide(L)'
;MVRWLRLRREAAGRRQGSRGVTAVELIILVCLLVILAAIAIPGMSPVVLSGRLRGAAWQLVGDLRLARQMAVTTQKRHRICLSNCTLTVASGCYSFEREEGANWVSAAGGAATQLPLDVTVSVNTTGNKLTFDEKGMANPGTFTLQNLSGTYNVIIGVTGRVRVCNPALESCT
;
A
#
# COMPACT_ATOMS: atom_id res chain seq x y z
N MET A 1 -79.86 14.52 12.10
CA MET A 1 -79.53 14.72 13.53
C MET A 1 -78.45 13.69 13.87
N VAL A 2 -77.20 14.00 13.68
CA VAL A 2 -76.07 13.07 13.99
C VAL A 2 -75.00 13.87 14.73
N ARG A 3 -74.86 13.52 15.98
CA ARG A 3 -74.05 14.14 17.00
C ARG A 3 -72.57 13.67 16.86
N TRP A 4 -71.69 14.52 16.37
CA TRP A 4 -70.27 14.21 16.26
C TRP A 4 -69.59 14.31 17.64
N LEU A 5 -69.26 13.18 18.20
CA LEU A 5 -68.42 13.01 19.38
C LEU A 5 -66.99 13.47 19.08
N ARG A 6 -66.54 14.55 19.70
CA ARG A 6 -65.15 15.00 19.73
C ARG A 6 -64.36 14.04 20.59
N LEU A 7 -63.61 13.21 19.93
CA LEU A 7 -62.48 12.51 20.57
C LEU A 7 -61.26 13.44 20.57
N ARG A 8 -61.07 14.18 21.65
CA ARG A 8 -59.81 14.82 21.97
C ARG A 8 -58.84 13.71 22.32
N ARG A 9 -58.00 13.32 21.41
CA ARG A 9 -56.79 12.57 21.73
C ARG A 9 -55.80 13.54 22.40
N GLU A 10 -55.69 13.48 23.68
CA GLU A 10 -54.60 14.06 24.43
C GLU A 10 -53.34 13.25 24.04
N ALA A 11 -52.59 13.78 23.09
CA ALA A 11 -51.21 13.34 22.85
C ALA A 11 -50.37 13.83 24.05
N ALA A 12 -50.31 13.01 25.10
CA ALA A 12 -49.34 13.17 26.16
C ALA A 12 -47.96 13.00 25.55
N GLY A 13 -47.41 14.09 25.05
CA GLY A 13 -46.02 14.17 24.64
C GLY A 13 -45.14 13.89 25.86
N ARG A 14 -44.71 12.65 25.98
CA ARG A 14 -43.68 12.26 26.93
C ARG A 14 -42.40 13.01 26.54
N ARG A 15 -42.20 14.20 27.12
CA ARG A 15 -40.93 14.91 27.08
C ARG A 15 -39.92 13.99 27.71
N GLN A 16 -39.17 13.28 26.88
CA GLN A 16 -37.90 12.66 27.27
C GLN A 16 -37.00 13.82 27.70
N GLY A 17 -36.88 14.02 28.99
CA GLY A 17 -35.94 14.97 29.56
C GLY A 17 -34.55 14.57 29.09
N SER A 18 -33.93 15.37 28.23
CA SER A 18 -32.54 15.27 27.90
C SER A 18 -31.75 15.48 29.21
N ARG A 19 -31.39 14.37 29.85
CA ARG A 19 -30.46 14.40 30.98
C ARG A 19 -29.16 14.93 30.45
N GLY A 20 -28.79 16.17 30.74
CA GLY A 20 -27.51 16.72 30.43
C GLY A 20 -26.42 15.89 31.13
N VAL A 21 -25.37 15.60 30.40
CA VAL A 21 -24.15 14.90 30.95
C VAL A 21 -23.55 15.82 32.01
N THR A 22 -23.30 15.31 33.19
CA THR A 22 -22.63 16.07 34.25
C THR A 22 -21.15 16.22 33.93
N ALA A 23 -20.50 17.31 34.38
CA ALA A 23 -19.07 17.52 34.22
C ALA A 23 -18.25 16.36 34.82
N VAL A 24 -18.68 15.78 35.90
CA VAL A 24 -18.05 14.63 36.55
C VAL A 24 -18.12 13.38 35.68
N GLU A 25 -19.27 13.11 35.07
CA GLU A 25 -19.45 11.97 34.14
C GLU A 25 -18.54 12.08 32.92
N LEU A 26 -18.38 13.29 32.38
CA LEU A 26 -17.48 13.55 31.25
C LEU A 26 -16.03 13.32 31.64
N ILE A 27 -15.60 13.76 32.85
CA ILE A 27 -14.24 13.53 33.35
C ILE A 27 -13.97 12.02 33.49
N ILE A 28 -14.90 11.25 34.08
CA ILE A 28 -14.76 9.82 34.25
C ILE A 28 -14.63 9.13 32.88
N LEU A 29 -15.45 9.53 31.91
CA LEU A 29 -15.42 8.96 30.56
C LEU A 29 -14.08 9.24 29.85
N VAL A 30 -13.55 10.47 29.95
CA VAL A 30 -12.27 10.81 29.38
C VAL A 30 -11.13 10.04 30.06
N CYS A 31 -11.13 9.90 31.40
CA CYS A 31 -10.13 9.09 32.10
C CYS A 31 -10.15 7.63 31.65
N LEU A 32 -11.34 7.03 31.46
CA LEU A 32 -11.51 5.68 30.97
C LEU A 32 -10.95 5.51 29.54
N LEU A 33 -11.25 6.48 28.66
CA LEU A 33 -10.71 6.48 27.28
C LEU A 33 -9.18 6.57 27.26
N VAL A 34 -8.58 7.40 28.12
CA VAL A 34 -7.11 7.52 28.20
C VAL A 34 -6.48 6.21 28.65
N ILE A 35 -7.05 5.53 29.65
CA ILE A 35 -6.56 4.23 30.13
C ILE A 35 -6.64 3.17 29.02
N LEU A 36 -7.78 3.10 28.32
CA LEU A 36 -7.97 2.17 27.21
C LEU A 36 -6.99 2.45 26.06
N ALA A 37 -6.79 3.72 25.72
CA ALA A 37 -5.84 4.13 24.69
C ALA A 37 -4.39 3.75 25.07
N ALA A 38 -3.99 3.93 26.32
CA ALA A 38 -2.65 3.59 26.79
C ALA A 38 -2.33 2.10 26.64
N ILE A 39 -3.32 1.22 26.76
CA ILE A 39 -3.14 -0.22 26.57
C ILE A 39 -3.18 -0.60 25.07
N ALA A 40 -4.02 0.07 24.28
CA ALA A 40 -4.23 -0.26 22.86
C ALA A 40 -3.06 0.14 21.95
N ILE A 41 -2.45 1.31 22.19
CA ILE A 41 -1.42 1.88 21.31
C ILE A 41 -0.18 0.99 21.14
N PRO A 42 0.45 0.44 22.20
CA PRO A 42 1.66 -0.37 22.02
C PRO A 42 1.45 -1.67 21.24
N GLY A 43 0.24 -2.22 21.26
CA GLY A 43 -0.07 -3.45 20.52
C GLY A 43 -0.23 -3.28 19.00
N MET A 44 -0.33 -2.04 18.50
CA MET A 44 -0.59 -1.79 17.09
C MET A 44 0.67 -1.75 16.20
N SER A 45 1.85 -1.57 16.78
CA SER A 45 3.09 -1.41 16.01
C SER A 45 3.42 -2.58 15.06
N PRO A 46 3.31 -3.86 15.44
CA PRO A 46 3.59 -4.96 14.52
C PRO A 46 2.57 -5.05 13.38
N VAL A 47 1.30 -4.72 13.64
CA VAL A 47 0.24 -4.72 12.62
C VAL A 47 0.51 -3.64 11.57
N VAL A 48 0.92 -2.45 12.00
CA VAL A 48 1.25 -1.34 11.10
C VAL A 48 2.47 -1.69 10.25
N LEU A 49 3.53 -2.26 10.84
CA LEU A 49 4.75 -2.65 10.11
C LEU A 49 4.46 -3.73 9.06
N SER A 50 3.67 -4.75 9.41
CA SER A 50 3.27 -5.79 8.46
C SER A 50 2.38 -5.25 7.36
N GLY A 51 1.47 -4.32 7.68
CA GLY A 51 0.63 -3.62 6.72
C GLY A 51 1.45 -2.79 5.72
N ARG A 52 2.45 -2.06 6.18
CA ARG A 52 3.37 -1.27 5.32
C ARG A 52 4.16 -2.16 4.38
N LEU A 53 4.74 -3.25 4.89
CA LEU A 53 5.50 -4.19 4.08
C LEU A 53 4.64 -4.83 2.98
N ARG A 54 3.45 -5.29 3.35
CA ARG A 54 2.48 -5.84 2.40
C ARG A 54 2.06 -4.80 1.36
N GLY A 55 1.76 -3.57 1.79
CA GLY A 55 1.41 -2.46 0.91
C GLY A 55 2.52 -2.14 -0.09
N ALA A 56 3.79 -2.08 0.36
CA ALA A 56 4.96 -1.87 -0.48
C ALA A 56 5.12 -2.99 -1.53
N ALA A 57 4.91 -4.26 -1.14
CA ALA A 57 4.97 -5.38 -2.08
C ALA A 57 3.89 -5.27 -3.17
N TRP A 58 2.66 -4.95 -2.82
CA TRP A 58 1.58 -4.78 -3.79
C TRP A 58 1.75 -3.53 -4.67
N GLN A 59 2.30 -2.45 -4.12
CA GLN A 59 2.67 -1.26 -4.90
C GLN A 59 3.70 -1.63 -5.98
N LEU A 60 4.78 -2.32 -5.60
CA LEU A 60 5.80 -2.76 -6.55
C LEU A 60 5.21 -3.69 -7.64
N VAL A 61 4.28 -4.59 -7.28
CA VAL A 61 3.58 -5.43 -8.27
C VAL A 61 2.77 -4.59 -9.26
N GLY A 62 2.05 -3.58 -8.78
CA GLY A 62 1.33 -2.64 -9.62
C GLY A 62 2.25 -1.94 -10.61
N ASP A 63 3.38 -1.45 -10.12
CA ASP A 63 4.38 -0.73 -10.89
C ASP A 63 5.10 -1.62 -11.91
N LEU A 64 5.39 -2.87 -11.55
CA LEU A 64 5.94 -3.86 -12.50
C LEU A 64 4.96 -4.19 -13.63
N ARG A 65 3.67 -4.32 -13.30
CA ARG A 65 2.64 -4.53 -14.32
C ARG A 65 2.46 -3.31 -15.23
N LEU A 66 2.56 -2.12 -14.65
CA LEU A 66 2.52 -0.86 -15.40
C LEU A 66 3.73 -0.75 -16.34
N ALA A 67 4.94 -1.04 -15.87
CA ALA A 67 6.16 -1.04 -16.69
C ALA A 67 6.03 -2.03 -17.87
N ARG A 68 5.49 -3.24 -17.61
CA ARG A 68 5.20 -4.22 -18.65
C ARG A 68 4.19 -3.70 -19.68
N GLN A 69 3.10 -3.10 -19.21
CA GLN A 69 2.08 -2.52 -20.09
C GLN A 69 2.64 -1.39 -20.94
N MET A 70 3.44 -0.51 -20.33
CA MET A 70 4.12 0.56 -21.07
C MET A 70 5.08 0.00 -22.13
N ALA A 71 5.82 -1.05 -21.83
CA ALA A 71 6.73 -1.67 -22.80
C ALA A 71 5.97 -2.18 -24.04
N VAL A 72 4.83 -2.85 -23.84
CA VAL A 72 4.01 -3.35 -24.94
C VAL A 72 3.31 -2.24 -25.71
N THR A 73 2.78 -1.23 -25.03
CA THR A 73 2.01 -0.15 -25.68
C THR A 73 2.90 0.83 -26.44
N THR A 74 4.09 1.14 -25.93
CA THR A 74 5.03 2.07 -26.56
C THR A 74 5.97 1.39 -27.55
N GLN A 75 5.98 0.04 -27.58
CA GLN A 75 6.92 -0.76 -28.38
C GLN A 75 8.38 -0.35 -28.10
N LYS A 76 8.69 -0.10 -26.82
CA LYS A 76 10.01 0.26 -26.33
C LYS A 76 10.32 -0.51 -25.08
N ARG A 77 11.57 -0.84 -24.85
CA ARG A 77 11.97 -1.52 -23.60
C ARG A 77 11.79 -0.56 -22.42
N HIS A 78 11.22 -1.08 -21.34
CA HIS A 78 11.05 -0.39 -20.06
C HIS A 78 11.73 -1.18 -18.96
N ARG A 79 12.29 -0.49 -17.97
CA ARG A 79 12.89 -1.15 -16.82
C ARG A 79 12.57 -0.44 -15.50
N ILE A 80 12.57 -1.22 -14.44
CA ILE A 80 12.61 -0.72 -13.08
C ILE A 80 14.04 -0.83 -12.58
N CYS A 81 14.57 0.25 -12.08
CA CYS A 81 15.95 0.43 -11.67
C CYS A 81 16.04 0.83 -10.20
N LEU A 82 16.84 0.07 -9.40
CA LEU A 82 17.06 0.34 -7.97
C LEU A 82 18.40 1.05 -7.71
N SER A 83 19.38 0.81 -8.55
CA SER A 83 20.73 1.44 -8.41
C SER A 83 21.38 1.66 -9.76
N ASN A 84 22.29 2.61 -9.84
CA ASN A 84 22.92 3.03 -11.10
C ASN A 84 21.91 3.36 -12.20
N CYS A 85 20.90 4.09 -11.79
CA CYS A 85 19.81 4.54 -12.63
C CYS A 85 20.16 5.87 -13.32
N THR A 86 19.38 6.27 -14.32
CA THR A 86 19.49 7.59 -14.96
C THR A 86 19.23 8.72 -13.94
N LEU A 87 18.35 8.46 -12.98
CA LEU A 87 18.15 9.33 -11.82
C LEU A 87 18.93 8.78 -10.63
N THR A 88 19.51 9.66 -9.82
CA THR A 88 20.06 9.26 -8.52
C THR A 88 18.91 8.88 -7.59
N VAL A 89 18.82 7.59 -7.27
CA VAL A 89 17.75 7.03 -6.45
C VAL A 89 18.27 6.80 -5.03
N ALA A 90 17.58 7.34 -4.04
CA ALA A 90 17.90 7.12 -2.64
C ALA A 90 17.60 5.66 -2.24
N SER A 91 18.19 5.18 -1.14
CA SER A 91 17.89 3.86 -0.59
C SER A 91 16.39 3.73 -0.34
N GLY A 92 15.80 2.61 -0.75
CA GLY A 92 14.36 2.37 -0.62
C GLY A 92 13.50 3.04 -1.71
N CYS A 93 14.12 3.57 -2.77
CA CYS A 93 13.43 4.10 -3.94
C CYS A 93 13.77 3.27 -5.18
N TYR A 94 12.91 3.37 -6.19
CA TYR A 94 13.17 2.83 -7.54
C TYR A 94 12.63 3.81 -8.59
N SER A 95 13.23 3.76 -9.78
CA SER A 95 12.81 4.60 -10.90
C SER A 95 12.33 3.76 -12.08
N PHE A 96 11.44 4.36 -12.87
CA PHE A 96 11.02 3.84 -14.16
C PHE A 96 11.88 4.46 -15.25
N GLU A 97 12.40 3.63 -16.12
CA GLU A 97 13.18 4.06 -17.26
C GLU A 97 12.69 3.40 -18.53
N ARG A 98 12.74 4.13 -19.64
CA ARG A 98 12.48 3.59 -20.97
C ARG A 98 13.70 3.76 -21.86
N GLU A 99 13.82 2.93 -22.85
CA GLU A 99 14.86 3.01 -23.85
C GLU A 99 14.51 4.04 -24.93
N GLU A 100 15.42 4.95 -25.20
CA GLU A 100 15.34 5.89 -26.33
C GLU A 100 16.63 5.82 -27.15
N GLY A 101 16.58 5.05 -28.25
CA GLY A 101 17.77 4.76 -29.05
C GLY A 101 18.80 3.95 -28.27
N ALA A 102 20.01 4.49 -28.10
CA ALA A 102 21.06 3.86 -27.32
C ALA A 102 21.04 4.24 -25.82
N ASN A 103 20.16 5.14 -25.41
CA ASN A 103 20.14 5.69 -24.06
C ASN A 103 18.89 5.25 -23.27
N TRP A 104 19.00 5.27 -21.96
CA TRP A 104 17.87 5.11 -21.04
C TRP A 104 17.48 6.48 -20.53
N VAL A 105 16.18 6.79 -20.57
CA VAL A 105 15.61 8.01 -20.04
C VAL A 105 14.56 7.70 -19.00
N SER A 106 14.38 8.61 -18.06
CA SER A 106 13.33 8.43 -17.04
C SER A 106 11.96 8.40 -17.71
N ALA A 107 11.18 7.38 -17.42
CA ALA A 107 9.76 7.29 -17.74
C ALA A 107 8.92 7.88 -16.59
N ALA A 108 7.62 8.06 -16.79
CA ALA A 108 6.68 8.54 -15.75
C ALA A 108 7.06 9.89 -15.11
N GLY A 109 7.52 10.86 -15.95
CA GLY A 109 7.74 12.25 -15.50
C GLY A 109 8.97 12.47 -14.63
N GLY A 110 9.91 11.50 -14.56
CA GLY A 110 11.19 11.70 -13.89
C GLY A 110 11.17 11.53 -12.37
N ALA A 111 10.08 11.05 -11.79
CA ALA A 111 9.99 10.83 -10.35
C ALA A 111 10.44 9.42 -9.97
N ALA A 112 11.27 9.31 -8.93
CA ALA A 112 11.51 8.04 -8.27
C ALA A 112 10.34 7.70 -7.34
N THR A 113 9.92 6.44 -7.35
CA THR A 113 8.90 5.95 -6.41
C THR A 113 9.58 5.61 -5.09
N GLN A 114 9.11 6.22 -4.01
CA GLN A 114 9.61 5.97 -2.66
C GLN A 114 8.76 4.92 -1.97
N LEU A 115 9.42 3.92 -1.39
CA LEU A 115 8.83 2.97 -0.47
C LEU A 115 8.79 3.53 0.95
N PRO A 116 7.97 2.95 1.87
CA PRO A 116 8.02 3.31 3.28
C PRO A 116 9.45 3.20 3.85
N LEU A 117 9.86 4.13 4.70
CA LEU A 117 11.23 4.25 5.21
C LEU A 117 11.71 3.00 5.98
N ASP A 118 10.78 2.22 6.51
CA ASP A 118 11.03 0.98 7.23
C ASP A 118 11.14 -0.26 6.32
N VAL A 119 10.97 -0.09 5.00
CA VAL A 119 11.02 -1.19 4.02
C VAL A 119 12.29 -1.06 3.18
N THR A 120 13.13 -2.09 3.23
CA THR A 120 14.26 -2.23 2.32
C THR A 120 13.87 -3.08 1.11
N VAL A 121 14.40 -2.73 -0.06
CA VAL A 121 14.18 -3.48 -1.30
C VAL A 121 15.52 -3.86 -1.91
N SER A 122 15.62 -5.11 -2.36
CA SER A 122 16.75 -5.63 -3.14
C SER A 122 16.24 -6.46 -4.31
N VAL A 123 17.07 -6.65 -5.32
CA VAL A 123 16.73 -7.46 -6.49
C VAL A 123 17.92 -8.33 -6.87
N ASN A 124 17.66 -9.58 -7.27
CA ASN A 124 18.70 -10.54 -7.64
C ASN A 124 19.04 -10.53 -9.14
N THR A 125 18.87 -9.40 -9.83
CA THR A 125 19.20 -9.26 -11.25
C THR A 125 20.50 -8.52 -11.45
N THR A 126 21.18 -8.77 -12.59
CA THR A 126 22.42 -8.09 -12.93
C THR A 126 22.22 -6.57 -13.00
N GLY A 127 23.02 -5.83 -12.21
CA GLY A 127 22.96 -4.37 -12.17
C GLY A 127 21.74 -3.79 -11.44
N ASN A 128 21.03 -4.60 -10.63
CA ASN A 128 19.85 -4.18 -9.88
C ASN A 128 18.73 -3.56 -10.74
N LYS A 129 18.55 -4.11 -11.95
CA LYS A 129 17.59 -3.63 -12.95
C LYS A 129 16.75 -4.78 -13.48
N LEU A 130 15.44 -4.56 -13.61
CA LEU A 130 14.53 -5.51 -14.22
C LEU A 130 13.93 -4.86 -15.48
N THR A 131 14.15 -5.48 -16.63
CA THR A 131 13.77 -4.96 -17.94
C THR A 131 12.66 -5.79 -18.56
N PHE A 132 11.66 -5.11 -19.09
CA PHE A 132 10.61 -5.66 -19.95
C PHE A 132 10.92 -5.30 -21.41
N ASP A 133 10.78 -6.26 -22.30
CA ASP A 133 10.89 -6.04 -23.75
C ASP A 133 9.56 -5.55 -24.35
N GLU A 134 9.60 -5.23 -25.63
CA GLU A 134 8.46 -4.75 -26.41
C GLU A 134 7.29 -5.75 -26.50
N LYS A 135 7.58 -7.04 -26.26
CA LYS A 135 6.59 -8.14 -26.23
C LYS A 135 6.06 -8.39 -24.82
N GLY A 136 6.54 -7.65 -23.84
CA GLY A 136 6.17 -7.80 -22.42
C GLY A 136 6.82 -9.00 -21.74
N MET A 137 7.88 -9.58 -22.33
CA MET A 137 8.74 -10.56 -21.67
C MET A 137 9.73 -9.81 -20.76
N ALA A 138 10.25 -10.49 -19.75
CA ALA A 138 11.17 -9.89 -18.79
C ALA A 138 12.42 -10.74 -18.60
N ASN A 139 13.54 -10.10 -18.24
CA ASN A 139 14.61 -10.85 -17.60
C ASN A 139 14.10 -11.34 -16.24
N PRO A 140 14.14 -12.65 -15.96
CA PRO A 140 13.60 -13.20 -14.72
C PRO A 140 14.37 -12.65 -13.52
N GLY A 141 13.63 -12.40 -12.43
CA GLY A 141 14.24 -11.87 -11.22
C GLY A 141 13.28 -11.90 -10.03
N THR A 142 13.85 -11.68 -8.86
CA THR A 142 13.08 -11.60 -7.62
C THR A 142 13.44 -10.32 -6.89
N PHE A 143 12.44 -9.51 -6.59
CA PHE A 143 12.57 -8.42 -5.64
C PHE A 143 12.26 -8.95 -4.25
N THR A 144 13.16 -8.72 -3.31
CA THR A 144 12.97 -9.03 -1.90
C THR A 144 12.71 -7.74 -1.14
N LEU A 145 11.55 -7.62 -0.54
CA LEU A 145 11.16 -6.53 0.35
C LEU A 145 11.19 -7.04 1.78
N GLN A 146 11.83 -6.30 2.67
CA GLN A 146 12.04 -6.71 4.05
C GLN A 146 11.87 -5.54 5.01
N ASN A 147 11.28 -5.82 6.17
CA ASN A 147 11.29 -4.93 7.34
C ASN A 147 11.35 -5.77 8.64
N LEU A 148 11.19 -5.12 9.79
CA LEU A 148 11.20 -5.80 11.11
C LEU A 148 10.06 -6.82 11.30
N SER A 149 8.98 -6.76 10.50
CA SER A 149 7.86 -7.69 10.60
C SER A 149 7.98 -8.93 9.70
N GLY A 150 8.89 -8.93 8.72
CA GLY A 150 9.10 -10.08 7.83
C GLY A 150 9.63 -9.73 6.45
N THR A 151 9.40 -10.64 5.51
CA THR A 151 9.90 -10.57 4.13
C THR A 151 8.79 -10.93 3.15
N TYR A 152 8.74 -10.20 2.01
CA TYR A 152 7.95 -10.55 0.83
C TYR A 152 8.85 -10.63 -0.39
N ASN A 153 8.62 -11.64 -1.21
CA ASN A 153 9.28 -11.81 -2.50
C ASN A 153 8.31 -11.50 -3.63
N VAL A 154 8.72 -10.65 -4.56
CA VAL A 154 8.01 -10.38 -5.81
C VAL A 154 8.80 -11.03 -6.92
N ILE A 155 8.27 -12.12 -7.47
CA ILE A 155 8.94 -12.97 -8.44
C ILE A 155 8.43 -12.64 -9.84
N ILE A 156 9.34 -12.41 -10.75
CA ILE A 156 9.06 -12.13 -12.16
C ILE A 156 9.62 -13.25 -13.00
N GLY A 157 8.73 -13.92 -13.75
CA GLY A 157 9.11 -14.94 -14.71
C GLY A 157 9.47 -14.36 -16.08
N VAL A 158 10.11 -15.17 -16.93
CA VAL A 158 10.51 -14.79 -18.31
C VAL A 158 9.33 -14.25 -19.13
N THR A 159 8.13 -14.78 -18.92
CA THR A 159 6.90 -14.31 -19.61
C THR A 159 6.40 -12.94 -19.12
N GLY A 160 7.11 -12.28 -18.22
CA GLY A 160 6.67 -11.03 -17.58
C GLY A 160 5.55 -11.23 -16.56
N ARG A 161 5.27 -12.48 -16.13
CA ARG A 161 4.28 -12.75 -15.07
C ARG A 161 4.87 -12.36 -13.73
N VAL A 162 4.15 -11.54 -12.98
CA VAL A 162 4.53 -11.07 -11.64
C VAL A 162 3.70 -11.82 -10.60
N ARG A 163 4.36 -12.39 -9.58
CA ARG A 163 3.75 -13.08 -8.44
C ARG A 163 4.31 -12.52 -7.13
N VAL A 164 3.48 -12.45 -6.12
CA VAL A 164 3.91 -12.16 -4.73
C VAL A 164 3.95 -13.46 -3.95
N CYS A 165 4.96 -13.64 -3.16
CA CYS A 165 5.13 -14.78 -2.28
C CYS A 165 5.61 -14.30 -0.92
N ASN A 166 5.06 -14.89 0.13
CA ASN A 166 5.56 -14.72 1.49
C ASN A 166 6.34 -15.99 1.88
N PRO A 167 7.68 -15.94 1.97
CA PRO A 167 8.50 -17.12 2.24
C PRO A 167 8.25 -17.73 3.64
N ALA A 168 7.60 -17.02 4.54
CA ALA A 168 7.20 -17.55 5.85
C ALA A 168 5.94 -18.41 5.81
N LEU A 169 5.12 -18.30 4.74
CA LEU A 169 3.83 -18.99 4.62
C LEU A 169 3.83 -20.06 3.51
N GLU A 170 4.65 -19.89 2.48
CA GLU A 170 4.66 -20.76 1.30
C GLU A 170 6.06 -20.89 0.68
N SER A 171 6.32 -22.00 -0.04
CA SER A 171 7.52 -22.15 -0.83
C SER A 171 7.45 -21.25 -2.08
N CYS A 172 8.36 -20.30 -2.20
CA CYS A 172 8.45 -19.35 -3.30
C CYS A 172 9.18 -19.92 -4.53
N THR A 173 8.66 -21.00 -5.12
CA THR A 173 9.19 -21.63 -6.34
C THR A 173 8.40 -21.28 -7.59
#